data_7c7bc966766e0189dfa4c4d0c4c888a9
#
_entry.id   7c7bc966766e0189dfa4c4d0c4c888a9
#
_cell.length_a   1.000
_cell.length_b   1.000
_cell.length_c   1.000
_cell.angle_alpha   90.00
_cell.angle_beta   90.00
_cell.angle_gamma   90.00
#
_symmetry.space_group_name_H-M   'P 1'
#
loop_
_entity.id
_entity.type
_entity.pdbx_description
1 polymer ?
#
loop_
_entity_poly.entity_id
_entity_poly.type
_entity_poly.pdbx_seq_one_letter_code
_entity_poly.pdbx_strand_id
1 'polypeptide(L)'
;MYFSLIPDIEYDEKPISYPFSKSDFVTAKNFFRRYKLNEDVFSYAVFFSKYAIEDGERPDSLADRAYGNPFYDWVILLTNNMVNVQYDWPMTNYQISKVLESEYDDAYSTIHHYETKKIGQYAAGLRVDESFYNAQVLF
;
A
#
# COMPACT_ATOMS: atom_id res chain seq x y z
N MET A 1 5.31 -9.97 -18.89
CA MET A 1 6.15 -8.92 -18.29
C MET A 1 5.33 -7.65 -18.19
N TYR A 2 5.28 -6.96 -17.02
CA TYR A 2 4.41 -5.79 -16.79
C TYR A 2 4.52 -4.72 -17.88
N PHE A 3 5.75 -4.35 -18.25
CA PHE A 3 6.00 -3.30 -19.25
C PHE A 3 5.44 -3.61 -20.65
N SER A 4 5.23 -4.88 -21.00
CA SER A 4 4.63 -5.23 -22.29
C SER A 4 3.14 -4.87 -22.36
N LEU A 5 2.48 -4.72 -21.22
CA LEU A 5 1.05 -4.36 -21.13
C LEU A 5 0.83 -2.85 -21.24
N ILE A 6 1.89 -2.04 -21.05
CA ILE A 6 1.80 -0.59 -21.13
C ILE A 6 1.70 -0.17 -22.59
N PRO A 7 0.70 0.65 -22.99
CA PRO A 7 0.59 1.14 -24.36
C PRO A 7 1.77 2.04 -24.73
N ASP A 8 2.03 2.11 -26.00
CA ASP A 8 3.07 2.96 -26.56
C ASP A 8 2.54 4.38 -26.78
N ILE A 9 3.45 5.35 -26.70
CA ILE A 9 3.25 6.75 -27.10
C ILE A 9 4.33 7.13 -28.11
N GLU A 10 4.01 8.05 -28.99
CA GLU A 10 4.98 8.69 -29.85
C GLU A 10 5.59 9.88 -29.09
N TYR A 11 6.90 9.86 -28.92
CA TYR A 11 7.66 10.88 -28.23
C TYR A 11 8.66 11.54 -29.17
N ASP A 12 8.70 12.87 -29.18
CA ASP A 12 9.70 13.65 -29.89
C ASP A 12 10.69 14.26 -28.89
N GLU A 13 11.97 13.98 -29.09
CA GLU A 13 13.06 14.50 -28.26
C GLU A 13 13.46 15.94 -28.61
N LYS A 14 12.95 16.47 -29.73
CA LYS A 14 13.31 17.79 -30.22
C LYS A 14 12.66 18.92 -29.42
N PRO A 15 13.30 20.09 -29.33
CA PRO A 15 12.70 21.28 -28.73
C PRO A 15 11.40 21.67 -29.44
N ILE A 16 10.45 22.23 -28.70
CA ILE A 16 9.15 22.72 -29.20
C ILE A 16 9.30 23.70 -30.36
N SER A 17 10.41 24.44 -30.43
CA SER A 17 10.72 25.39 -31.52
C SER A 17 11.14 24.73 -32.82
N TYR A 18 11.36 23.41 -32.84
CA TYR A 18 11.77 22.67 -34.03
C TYR A 18 10.56 22.25 -34.83
N PRO A 19 10.58 22.38 -36.18
CA PRO A 19 9.46 21.93 -37.00
C PRO A 19 9.26 20.42 -36.90
N PHE A 20 8.01 20.00 -36.66
CA PHE A 20 7.66 18.60 -36.50
C PHE A 20 7.64 17.86 -37.83
N SER A 21 8.24 16.68 -37.86
CA SER A 21 8.10 15.69 -38.91
C SER A 21 7.66 14.34 -38.29
N LYS A 22 6.81 13.59 -39.01
CA LYS A 22 6.38 12.26 -38.55
C LYS A 22 7.54 11.28 -38.33
N SER A 23 8.65 11.49 -39.03
CA SER A 23 9.87 10.66 -38.91
C SER A 23 10.70 10.95 -37.65
N ASP A 24 10.35 11.99 -36.91
CA ASP A 24 11.11 12.43 -35.75
C ASP A 24 10.61 11.81 -34.42
N PHE A 25 9.50 11.08 -34.50
CA PHE A 25 8.93 10.43 -33.30
C PHE A 25 9.58 9.09 -33.02
N VAL A 26 9.88 8.88 -31.74
CA VAL A 26 10.34 7.60 -31.17
C VAL A 26 9.21 6.98 -30.38
N THR A 27 8.99 5.69 -30.60
CA THR A 27 8.00 4.94 -29.82
C THR A 27 8.54 4.66 -28.42
N ALA A 28 7.85 5.13 -27.40
CA ALA A 28 8.19 4.90 -26.00
C ALA A 28 7.00 4.34 -25.23
N LYS A 29 7.26 3.66 -24.11
CA LYS A 29 6.19 3.19 -23.21
C LYS A 29 5.56 4.35 -22.46
N ASN A 30 4.22 4.37 -22.38
CA ASN A 30 3.49 5.44 -21.70
C ASN A 30 3.49 5.25 -20.18
N PHE A 31 4.54 5.69 -19.50
CA PHE A 31 4.66 5.66 -18.05
C PHE A 31 3.75 6.68 -17.32
N PHE A 32 3.13 7.60 -18.04
CA PHE A 32 2.25 8.61 -17.43
C PHE A 32 0.85 8.06 -17.12
N ARG A 33 0.48 6.90 -17.66
CA ARG A 33 -0.79 6.26 -17.36
C ARG A 33 -0.65 5.29 -16.18
N ARG A 34 -1.50 5.50 -15.18
CA ARG A 34 -1.69 4.55 -14.10
C ARG A 34 -2.71 3.48 -14.52
N TYR A 35 -2.37 2.23 -14.28
CA TYR A 35 -3.29 1.11 -14.44
C TYR A 35 -3.98 0.81 -13.12
N LYS A 36 -5.28 0.54 -13.20
CA LYS A 36 -6.11 0.07 -12.09
C LYS A 36 -6.89 -1.13 -12.61
N LEU A 37 -7.10 -2.13 -11.77
CA LEU A 37 -8.04 -3.20 -12.09
C LEU A 37 -9.45 -2.64 -12.20
N ASN A 38 -10.26 -3.21 -13.13
CA ASN A 38 -11.68 -2.91 -13.19
C ASN A 38 -12.33 -3.35 -11.88
N GLU A 39 -13.20 -2.53 -11.33
CA GLU A 39 -13.91 -2.82 -10.06
C GLU A 39 -14.76 -4.09 -10.14
N ASP A 40 -15.26 -4.41 -11.32
CA ASP A 40 -16.02 -5.64 -11.56
C ASP A 40 -15.22 -6.92 -11.24
N VAL A 41 -13.87 -6.89 -11.39
CA VAL A 41 -13.02 -8.04 -11.09
C VAL A 41 -13.07 -8.41 -9.61
N PHE A 42 -13.23 -7.43 -8.72
CA PHE A 42 -13.32 -7.67 -7.28
C PHE A 42 -14.62 -8.34 -6.84
N SER A 43 -15.65 -8.32 -7.68
CA SER A 43 -16.91 -9.05 -7.42
C SER A 43 -16.74 -10.57 -7.56
N TYR A 44 -15.69 -11.03 -8.24
CA TYR A 44 -15.37 -12.44 -8.38
C TYR A 44 -14.46 -12.92 -7.24
N ALA A 45 -15.03 -13.12 -6.06
CA ALA A 45 -14.30 -13.53 -4.85
C ALA A 45 -13.42 -14.79 -5.03
N VAL A 46 -13.73 -15.63 -6.01
CA VAL A 46 -12.98 -16.86 -6.33
C VAL A 46 -11.53 -16.58 -6.76
N PHE A 47 -11.27 -15.39 -7.34
CA PHE A 47 -9.93 -15.03 -7.82
C PHE A 47 -9.02 -14.44 -6.74
N PHE A 48 -9.58 -14.12 -5.56
CA PHE A 48 -8.84 -13.44 -4.50
C PHE A 48 -8.78 -14.28 -3.23
N SER A 49 -7.58 -14.50 -2.73
CA SER A 49 -7.34 -15.09 -1.42
C SER A 49 -6.66 -14.06 -0.52
N LYS A 50 -7.20 -13.90 0.69
CA LYS A 50 -6.57 -13.04 1.70
C LYS A 50 -5.31 -13.73 2.21
N TYR A 51 -4.22 -12.98 2.26
CA TYR A 51 -2.94 -13.44 2.75
C TYR A 51 -2.41 -12.47 3.80
N ALA A 52 -1.89 -12.99 4.91
CA ALA A 52 -1.20 -12.21 5.93
C ALA A 52 0.29 -12.16 5.59
N ILE A 53 0.79 -10.97 5.27
CA ILE A 53 2.20 -10.75 4.95
C ILE A 53 3.04 -10.98 6.21
N GLU A 54 4.08 -11.80 6.11
CA GLU A 54 5.02 -12.07 7.19
C GLU A 54 6.02 -10.91 7.36
N ASP A 55 6.57 -10.78 8.58
CA ASP A 55 7.53 -9.72 8.87
C ASP A 55 8.77 -9.81 7.96
N GLY A 56 9.07 -8.73 7.25
CA GLY A 56 10.19 -8.66 6.32
C GLY A 56 9.95 -9.34 4.97
N GLU A 57 8.75 -9.87 4.72
CA GLU A 57 8.42 -10.46 3.43
C GLU A 57 8.33 -9.40 2.33
N ARG A 58 8.88 -9.72 1.16
CA ARG A 58 8.94 -8.82 0.00
C ARG A 58 7.92 -9.24 -1.07
N PRO A 59 7.43 -8.28 -1.90
CA PRO A 59 6.48 -8.58 -2.97
C PRO A 59 6.97 -9.66 -3.95
N ASP A 60 8.25 -9.63 -4.31
CA ASP A 60 8.87 -10.59 -5.22
C ASP A 60 8.94 -12.00 -4.61
N SER A 61 9.25 -12.11 -3.32
CA SER A 61 9.28 -13.40 -2.60
C SER A 61 7.86 -13.99 -2.46
N LEU A 62 6.88 -13.13 -2.17
CA LEU A 62 5.48 -13.53 -2.12
C LEU A 62 4.99 -13.98 -3.51
N ALA A 63 5.36 -13.26 -4.58
CA ALA A 63 5.00 -13.64 -5.94
C ALA A 63 5.60 -14.98 -6.35
N ASP A 64 6.85 -15.25 -6.00
CA ASP A 64 7.51 -16.54 -6.26
C ASP A 64 6.77 -17.69 -5.56
N ARG A 65 6.40 -17.50 -4.30
CA ARG A 65 5.65 -18.50 -3.52
C ARG A 65 4.23 -18.73 -4.06
N ALA A 66 3.53 -17.65 -4.43
CA ALA A 66 2.13 -17.72 -4.85
C ALA A 66 1.96 -18.17 -6.31
N TYR A 67 2.86 -17.74 -7.19
CA TYR A 67 2.73 -17.91 -8.65
C TYR A 67 3.89 -18.70 -9.27
N GLY A 68 4.90 -19.09 -8.47
CA GLY A 68 6.10 -19.78 -8.97
C GLY A 68 7.03 -18.90 -9.81
N ASN A 69 6.86 -17.57 -9.74
CA ASN A 69 7.68 -16.64 -10.48
C ASN A 69 7.71 -15.24 -9.82
N PRO A 70 8.88 -14.76 -9.38
CA PRO A 70 9.03 -13.46 -8.70
C PRO A 70 8.66 -12.26 -9.60
N PHE A 71 8.69 -12.42 -10.93
CA PHE A 71 8.31 -11.36 -11.88
C PHE A 71 6.80 -11.05 -11.92
N TYR A 72 5.98 -11.74 -11.12
CA TYR A 72 4.55 -11.44 -10.94
C TYR A 72 4.26 -10.58 -9.70
N ASP A 73 5.28 -10.00 -9.07
CA ASP A 73 5.16 -9.04 -7.96
C ASP A 73 4.19 -7.89 -8.27
N TRP A 74 4.22 -7.40 -9.52
CA TRP A 74 3.31 -6.35 -9.99
C TRP A 74 1.82 -6.75 -9.94
N VAL A 75 1.49 -8.04 -10.01
CA VAL A 75 0.10 -8.53 -9.87
C VAL A 75 -0.37 -8.26 -8.45
N ILE A 76 0.45 -8.59 -7.45
CA ILE A 76 0.16 -8.35 -6.04
C ILE A 76 -0.02 -6.85 -5.76
N LEU A 77 0.91 -6.03 -6.27
CA LEU A 77 0.86 -4.57 -6.09
C LEU A 77 -0.37 -3.95 -6.75
N LEU A 78 -0.66 -4.35 -7.99
CA LEU A 78 -1.80 -3.84 -8.76
C LEU A 78 -3.14 -4.23 -8.13
N THR A 79 -3.29 -5.48 -7.67
CA THR A 79 -4.53 -5.97 -7.03
C THR A 79 -4.81 -5.28 -5.71
N ASN A 80 -3.78 -4.86 -4.98
CA ASN A 80 -3.90 -4.11 -3.74
C ASN A 80 -3.84 -2.58 -3.93
N ASN A 81 -3.84 -2.11 -5.19
CA ASN A 81 -3.79 -0.69 -5.55
C ASN A 81 -2.56 0.04 -4.99
N MET A 82 -1.46 -0.68 -4.79
CA MET A 82 -0.19 -0.15 -4.33
C MET A 82 0.55 0.53 -5.48
N VAL A 83 0.95 1.77 -5.30
CA VAL A 83 1.65 2.59 -6.33
C VAL A 83 3.13 2.66 -6.05
N ASN A 84 3.48 2.83 -4.79
CA ASN A 84 4.85 2.96 -4.36
C ASN A 84 5.17 1.88 -3.32
N VAL A 85 5.95 0.89 -3.74
CA VAL A 85 6.32 -0.25 -2.89
C VAL A 85 6.99 0.19 -1.58
N GLN A 86 7.75 1.29 -1.59
CA GLN A 86 8.45 1.76 -0.39
C GLN A 86 7.53 2.32 0.70
N TYR A 87 6.37 2.87 0.30
CA TYR A 87 5.43 3.52 1.21
C TYR A 87 4.14 2.72 1.42
N ASP A 88 3.73 1.95 0.41
CA ASP A 88 2.47 1.22 0.45
C ASP A 88 2.64 -0.23 0.95
N TRP A 89 3.85 -0.78 0.87
CA TRP A 89 4.16 -2.11 1.41
C TRP A 89 4.31 -2.06 2.93
N PRO A 90 3.79 -3.06 3.68
CA PRO A 90 3.91 -3.08 5.13
C PRO A 90 5.37 -2.98 5.60
N MET A 91 5.59 -2.09 6.55
CA MET A 91 6.90 -1.94 7.20
C MET A 91 7.22 -3.18 8.04
N THR A 92 8.50 -3.49 8.13
CA THR A 92 8.98 -4.51 9.07
C THR A 92 8.84 -4.02 10.51
N ASN A 93 8.77 -4.94 11.47
CA ASN A 93 8.75 -4.60 12.91
C ASN A 93 9.93 -3.70 13.30
N TYR A 94 11.10 -3.93 12.71
CA TYR A 94 12.26 -3.08 12.92
C TYR A 94 12.06 -1.65 12.43
N GLN A 95 11.48 -1.49 11.24
CA GLN A 95 11.19 -0.16 10.68
C GLN A 95 10.13 0.57 11.52
N ILE A 96 9.07 -0.13 11.93
CA ILE A 96 8.05 0.43 12.82
C ILE A 96 8.67 0.91 14.13
N SER A 97 9.53 0.08 14.76
CA SER A 97 10.23 0.49 16.00
C SER A 97 11.08 1.74 15.79
N LYS A 98 11.79 1.83 14.66
CA LYS A 98 12.61 3.01 14.34
C LYS A 98 11.77 4.28 14.13
N VAL A 99 10.63 4.17 13.46
CA VAL A 99 9.71 5.30 13.30
C VAL A 99 9.16 5.74 14.68
N LEU A 100 8.74 4.79 15.50
CA LEU A 100 8.23 5.08 16.84
C LEU A 100 9.29 5.75 17.71
N GLU A 101 10.52 5.25 17.72
CA GLU A 101 11.64 5.85 18.48
C GLU A 101 11.99 7.27 17.97
N SER A 102 11.75 7.56 16.69
CA SER A 102 12.02 8.90 16.13
C SER A 102 10.92 9.91 16.41
N GLU A 103 9.68 9.47 16.58
CA GLU A 103 8.52 10.36 16.77
C GLU A 103 8.12 10.53 18.24
N TYR A 104 8.46 9.57 19.09
CA TYR A 104 8.06 9.56 20.51
C TYR A 104 9.28 9.29 21.39
N ASP A 105 9.45 10.12 22.43
CA ASP A 105 10.54 9.94 23.40
C ASP A 105 10.43 8.62 24.17
N ASP A 106 9.20 8.12 24.38
CA ASP A 106 8.91 6.84 25.02
C ASP A 106 7.67 6.19 24.40
N ALA A 107 7.84 5.63 23.20
CA ALA A 107 6.76 5.08 22.40
C ALA A 107 6.03 3.91 23.05
N TYR A 108 6.71 3.14 23.90
CA TYR A 108 6.15 1.91 24.48
C TYR A 108 5.43 2.13 25.81
N SER A 109 5.68 3.23 26.51
CA SER A 109 4.99 3.58 27.76
C SER A 109 3.98 4.70 27.59
N THR A 110 4.02 5.43 26.46
CA THR A 110 3.04 6.48 26.16
C THR A 110 1.68 5.87 25.82
N ILE A 111 0.64 6.34 26.53
CA ILE A 111 -0.72 5.88 26.29
C ILE A 111 -1.21 6.42 24.94
N HIS A 112 -1.53 5.51 24.02
CA HIS A 112 -2.02 5.87 22.69
C HIS A 112 -3.50 6.29 22.72
N HIS A 113 -4.35 5.55 23.45
CA HIS A 113 -5.76 5.85 23.62
C HIS A 113 -6.38 5.01 24.74
N TYR A 114 -7.56 5.43 25.20
CA TYR A 114 -8.37 4.66 26.12
C TYR A 114 -9.55 4.02 25.39
N GLU A 115 -9.86 2.78 25.73
CA GLU A 115 -11.02 2.07 25.18
C GLU A 115 -11.91 1.50 26.28
N THR A 116 -13.22 1.49 26.04
CA THR A 116 -14.16 0.84 26.95
C THR A 116 -14.01 -0.68 26.88
N LYS A 117 -14.04 -1.35 28.03
CA LYS A 117 -14.18 -2.81 28.12
C LYS A 117 -15.64 -3.20 27.99
N LYS A 118 -15.92 -4.42 27.54
CA LYS A 118 -17.27 -4.97 27.53
C LYS A 118 -17.76 -5.16 28.97
N ILE A 119 -18.85 -4.46 29.32
CA ILE A 119 -19.51 -4.58 30.62
C ILE A 119 -20.99 -4.84 30.38
N GLY A 120 -21.44 -6.07 30.66
CA GLY A 120 -22.82 -6.47 30.43
C GLY A 120 -23.25 -6.31 28.95
N GLN A 121 -24.26 -5.45 28.72
CA GLN A 121 -24.79 -5.15 27.40
C GLN A 121 -24.04 -4.04 26.63
N TYR A 122 -23.10 -3.36 27.27
CA TYR A 122 -22.34 -2.27 26.65
C TYR A 122 -21.22 -2.83 25.80
N ALA A 123 -21.08 -2.30 24.57
CA ALA A 123 -20.05 -2.72 23.65
C ALA A 123 -18.64 -2.34 24.13
N ALA A 124 -17.66 -3.20 23.80
CA ALA A 124 -16.25 -2.89 23.95
C ALA A 124 -15.73 -2.05 22.77
N GLY A 125 -14.57 -1.39 22.93
CA GLY A 125 -13.85 -0.74 21.84
C GLY A 125 -14.33 0.66 21.48
N LEU A 126 -15.12 1.32 22.33
CA LEU A 126 -15.39 2.74 22.15
C LEU A 126 -14.20 3.55 22.65
N ARG A 127 -13.59 4.35 21.78
CA ARG A 127 -12.51 5.25 22.16
C ARG A 127 -13.06 6.39 22.99
N VAL A 128 -12.41 6.64 24.13
CA VAL A 128 -12.73 7.69 25.07
C VAL A 128 -11.51 8.58 25.31
N ASP A 129 -11.73 9.81 25.72
CA ASP A 129 -10.65 10.72 26.05
C ASP A 129 -10.12 10.49 27.48
N GLU A 130 -8.99 11.11 27.78
CA GLU A 130 -8.35 11.00 29.09
C GLU A 130 -9.22 11.59 30.21
N SER A 131 -9.99 12.63 29.93
CA SER A 131 -10.87 13.28 30.89
C SER A 131 -11.99 12.34 31.34
N PHE A 132 -12.56 11.59 30.42
CA PHE A 132 -13.56 10.56 30.73
C PHE A 132 -12.95 9.40 31.53
N TYR A 133 -11.75 8.94 31.16
CA TYR A 133 -11.05 7.89 31.92
C TYR A 133 -10.79 8.32 33.34
N ASN A 134 -10.26 9.52 33.59
CA ASN A 134 -9.96 10.04 34.92
C ASN A 134 -11.22 10.25 35.75
N ALA A 135 -12.34 10.63 35.15
CA ALA A 135 -13.62 10.76 35.83
C ALA A 135 -14.17 9.41 36.34
N GLN A 136 -13.86 8.29 35.66
CA GLN A 136 -14.29 6.94 36.05
C GLN A 136 -13.42 6.31 37.17
N VAL A 137 -12.16 6.73 37.27
CA VAL A 137 -11.22 6.21 38.31
C VAL A 137 -11.53 6.77 39.72
N LEU A 138 -12.39 7.79 39.82
CA LEU A 138 -12.77 8.42 41.07
C LEU A 138 -13.99 7.75 41.78
N PHE A 139 -14.48 6.66 41.19
CA PHE A 139 -15.55 5.80 41.75
C PHE A 139 -15.07 4.36 41.88
#